data_6b31dcf97f8b2e29c7f4bb5010e8df8e
#
_entry.id   6b31dcf97f8b2e29c7f4bb5010e8df8e
#
_cell.length_a   1.000
_cell.length_b   1.000
_cell.length_c   1.000
_cell.angle_alpha   90.00
_cell.angle_beta   90.00
_cell.angle_gamma   90.00
#
_symmetry.space_group_name_H-M   'P 1'
#
loop_
_entity.id
_entity.type
_entity.pdbx_description
1 polymer ?
#
loop_
_entity_poly.entity_id
_entity_poly.type
_entity_poly.pdbx_seq_one_letter_code
_entity_poly.pdbx_strand_id
1 'polypeptide(L)'
;MAQFPEKANVVIIGLGGIVGSSVMHHLVESGWDDIVGIDKTSVPTDIGSTSHASDFCYATDHSKFVCYTTGYSIDFFDKMGHYSRIGGLEVARVGDDDRMMELKRKVASGKAFGTNVKMISAAEAKALFPLLEEDMIQGAMWDPDAGLVKPRSQTVAGILVDNAVKTGQAQSWANTNAIGLDIKDGRIVGVDTSRGYIAAEHVI
;
A
#
# COMPACT_ATOMS: atom_id res chain seq x y z
N MET A 1 12.24 26.02 -15.08
CA MET A 1 11.11 25.18 -14.60
C MET A 1 10.65 24.35 -15.78
N ALA A 2 10.33 23.08 -15.57
CA ALA A 2 9.75 22.27 -16.64
C ALA A 2 8.39 22.87 -17.06
N GLN A 3 8.09 22.80 -18.36
CA GLN A 3 6.80 23.22 -18.88
C GLN A 3 5.73 22.21 -18.46
N PHE A 4 4.54 22.69 -18.07
CA PHE A 4 3.43 21.82 -17.73
C PHE A 4 2.99 21.01 -18.97
N PRO A 5 2.75 19.69 -18.86
CA PRO A 5 2.45 18.86 -20.01
C PRO A 5 1.06 19.16 -20.58
N GLU A 6 0.94 19.21 -21.90
CA GLU A 6 -0.32 19.38 -22.61
C GLU A 6 -0.94 18.04 -23.04
N LYS A 7 -0.14 16.95 -22.99
CA LYS A 7 -0.56 15.59 -23.33
C LYS A 7 0.23 14.56 -22.53
N ALA A 8 -0.34 13.37 -22.37
CA ALA A 8 0.29 12.21 -21.79
C ALA A 8 -0.34 10.92 -22.36
N ASN A 9 0.38 9.83 -22.33
CA ASN A 9 -0.18 8.49 -22.56
C ASN A 9 -1.08 8.12 -21.38
N VAL A 10 -0.58 8.30 -20.13
CA VAL A 10 -1.33 8.01 -18.90
C VAL A 10 -1.31 9.22 -17.98
N VAL A 11 -2.49 9.62 -17.48
CA VAL A 11 -2.60 10.55 -16.34
C VAL A 11 -3.04 9.80 -15.10
N ILE A 12 -2.26 9.93 -13.99
CA ILE A 12 -2.57 9.34 -12.69
C ILE A 12 -3.02 10.46 -11.75
N ILE A 13 -4.25 10.37 -11.21
CA ILE A 13 -4.83 11.32 -10.27
C ILE A 13 -4.69 10.78 -8.86
N GLY A 14 -4.01 11.53 -7.99
CA GLY A 14 -3.75 11.11 -6.61
C GLY A 14 -2.39 10.42 -6.46
N LEU A 15 -1.37 10.99 -7.09
CA LEU A 15 -0.01 10.44 -7.12
C LEU A 15 0.65 10.35 -5.74
N GLY A 16 0.33 11.25 -4.81
CA GLY A 16 1.04 11.39 -3.55
C GLY A 16 0.81 10.26 -2.54
N GLY A 17 -0.21 9.42 -2.75
CA GLY A 17 -0.49 8.23 -1.92
C GLY A 17 0.14 6.96 -2.46
N ILE A 18 0.15 5.89 -1.64
CA ILE A 18 0.79 4.61 -2.01
C ILE A 18 0.17 3.97 -3.25
N VAL A 19 -1.13 4.17 -3.49
CA VAL A 19 -1.81 3.60 -4.66
C VAL A 19 -1.31 4.26 -5.95
N GLY A 20 -1.41 5.60 -6.06
CA GLY A 20 -0.98 6.31 -7.25
C GLY A 20 0.52 6.17 -7.52
N SER A 21 1.35 6.25 -6.48
CA SER A 21 2.80 6.06 -6.59
C SER A 21 3.18 4.65 -7.04
N SER A 22 2.49 3.62 -6.52
CA SER A 22 2.70 2.23 -6.94
C SER A 22 2.27 2.01 -8.39
N VAL A 23 1.14 2.57 -8.80
CA VAL A 23 0.67 2.50 -10.19
C VAL A 23 1.72 3.10 -11.13
N MET A 24 2.19 4.31 -10.85
CA MET A 24 3.22 4.96 -11.66
C MET A 24 4.49 4.10 -11.77
N HIS A 25 4.99 3.62 -10.64
CA HIS A 25 6.20 2.80 -10.58
C HIS A 25 6.08 1.53 -11.43
N HIS A 26 4.99 0.77 -11.24
CA HIS A 26 4.79 -0.49 -11.93
C HIS A 26 4.47 -0.33 -13.43
N LEU A 27 3.82 0.76 -13.83
CA LEU A 27 3.64 1.08 -15.25
C LEU A 27 4.99 1.31 -15.92
N VAL A 28 5.87 2.11 -15.30
CA VAL A 28 7.24 2.36 -15.82
C VAL A 28 8.04 1.04 -15.88
N GLU A 29 8.01 0.21 -14.83
CA GLU A 29 8.67 -1.11 -14.85
C GLU A 29 8.11 -2.04 -15.92
N SER A 30 6.84 -1.87 -16.29
CA SER A 30 6.18 -2.62 -17.36
C SER A 30 6.45 -2.05 -18.76
N GLY A 31 7.28 -1.01 -18.89
CA GLY A 31 7.68 -0.41 -20.16
C GLY A 31 6.73 0.67 -20.68
N TRP A 32 5.81 1.17 -19.86
CA TRP A 32 4.99 2.34 -20.21
C TRP A 32 5.81 3.62 -20.09
N ASP A 33 5.51 4.58 -20.94
CA ASP A 33 6.15 5.90 -20.97
C ASP A 33 5.10 7.03 -21.12
N ASP A 34 5.60 8.27 -21.11
CA ASP A 34 4.78 9.49 -21.18
C ASP A 34 3.66 9.49 -20.12
N ILE A 35 4.06 9.17 -18.86
CA ILE A 35 3.18 9.11 -17.72
C ILE A 35 3.23 10.42 -16.95
N VAL A 36 2.08 11.03 -16.68
CA VAL A 36 1.94 12.24 -15.87
C VAL A 36 1.14 11.92 -14.62
N GLY A 37 1.77 12.06 -13.46
CA GLY A 37 1.09 11.95 -12.18
C GLY A 37 0.82 13.32 -11.57
N ILE A 38 -0.39 13.54 -11.09
CA ILE A 38 -0.80 14.77 -10.43
C ILE A 38 -1.33 14.51 -9.03
N ASP A 39 -1.10 15.44 -8.12
CA ASP A 39 -1.71 15.45 -6.79
C ASP A 39 -2.10 16.87 -6.40
N LYS A 40 -3.23 17.01 -5.73
CA LYS A 40 -3.73 18.32 -5.25
C LYS A 40 -2.83 18.94 -4.17
N THR A 41 -2.01 18.12 -3.51
CA THR A 41 -1.07 18.54 -2.47
C THR A 41 0.37 18.17 -2.84
N SER A 42 1.22 17.98 -1.84
CA SER A 42 2.59 17.51 -2.01
C SER A 42 2.66 16.08 -2.58
N VAL A 43 3.80 15.74 -3.14
CA VAL A 43 4.16 14.36 -3.49
C VAL A 43 5.48 14.04 -2.78
N PRO A 44 5.47 13.10 -1.81
CA PRO A 44 4.32 12.37 -1.27
C PRO A 44 3.34 13.28 -0.50
N THR A 45 2.07 12.88 -0.46
CA THR A 45 1.03 13.64 0.26
C THR A 45 1.10 13.44 1.77
N ASP A 46 0.80 14.48 2.53
CA ASP A 46 0.72 14.47 4.00
C ASP A 46 -0.72 14.41 4.54
N ILE A 47 -1.72 14.54 3.68
CA ILE A 47 -3.15 14.56 4.05
C ILE A 47 -3.91 13.30 3.62
N GLY A 48 -3.27 12.36 2.94
CA GLY A 48 -3.89 11.12 2.46
C GLY A 48 -3.88 9.99 3.50
N SER A 49 -4.63 8.91 3.24
CA SER A 49 -4.64 7.72 4.11
C SER A 49 -3.25 7.11 4.32
N THR A 50 -2.37 7.21 3.32
CA THR A 50 -1.00 6.69 3.40
C THR A 50 -0.17 7.35 4.51
N SER A 51 -0.28 8.67 4.68
CA SER A 51 0.47 9.40 5.70
C SER A 51 -0.06 9.16 7.13
N HIS A 52 -1.30 8.68 7.26
CA HIS A 52 -1.95 8.36 8.53
C HIS A 52 -1.99 6.85 8.82
N ALA A 53 -1.41 6.03 7.95
CA ALA A 53 -1.32 4.59 8.17
C ALA A 53 -0.37 4.26 9.33
N SER A 54 -0.61 3.12 10.00
CA SER A 54 0.26 2.58 11.04
C SER A 54 1.58 2.03 10.51
N ASP A 55 1.74 1.96 9.20
CA ASP A 55 2.85 1.35 8.48
C ASP A 55 2.98 -0.18 8.71
N PHE A 56 2.04 -0.78 9.44
CA PHE A 56 2.04 -2.19 9.78
C PHE A 56 1.22 -3.01 8.78
N CYS A 57 1.79 -4.12 8.32
CA CYS A 57 1.16 -5.03 7.37
C CYS A 57 1.12 -6.45 7.94
N TYR A 58 -0.04 -7.10 7.90
CA TYR A 58 -0.19 -8.53 8.08
C TYR A 58 -0.08 -9.26 6.73
N ALA A 59 0.58 -10.43 6.72
CA ALA A 59 0.61 -11.28 5.53
C ALA A 59 -0.65 -12.17 5.44
N THR A 60 -1.38 -12.34 6.53
CA THR A 60 -2.47 -13.31 6.65
C THR A 60 -3.84 -12.65 6.74
N ASP A 61 -4.78 -13.12 5.91
CA ASP A 61 -6.19 -12.71 5.86
C ASP A 61 -7.09 -13.93 5.57
N HIS A 62 -8.41 -13.76 5.68
CA HIS A 62 -9.40 -14.77 5.28
C HIS A 62 -9.52 -14.89 3.75
N SER A 63 -9.18 -13.85 3.02
CA SER A 63 -9.24 -13.80 1.57
C SER A 63 -7.92 -14.25 0.96
N LYS A 64 -7.98 -15.24 0.08
CA LYS A 64 -6.82 -15.66 -0.72
C LYS A 64 -6.23 -14.50 -1.53
N PHE A 65 -7.09 -13.65 -2.09
CA PHE A 65 -6.64 -12.49 -2.87
C PHE A 65 -5.87 -11.50 -1.99
N VAL A 66 -6.36 -11.21 -0.78
CA VAL A 66 -5.66 -10.31 0.15
C VAL A 66 -4.33 -10.91 0.60
N CYS A 67 -4.28 -12.21 0.97
CA CYS A 67 -3.02 -12.86 1.31
C CYS A 67 -2.01 -12.77 0.15
N TYR A 68 -2.45 -12.99 -1.08
CA TYR A 68 -1.59 -12.90 -2.26
C TYR A 68 -1.06 -11.48 -2.49
N THR A 69 -1.95 -10.47 -2.50
CA THR A 69 -1.55 -9.08 -2.76
C THR A 69 -0.71 -8.49 -1.64
N THR A 70 -1.01 -8.83 -0.39
CA THR A 70 -0.20 -8.38 0.75
C THR A 70 1.17 -9.07 0.74
N GLY A 71 1.22 -10.38 0.47
CA GLY A 71 2.48 -11.10 0.32
C GLY A 71 3.36 -10.50 -0.76
N TYR A 72 2.78 -10.20 -1.94
CA TYR A 72 3.49 -9.49 -3.00
C TYR A 72 4.05 -8.13 -2.53
N SER A 73 3.23 -7.33 -1.84
CA SER A 73 3.64 -6.01 -1.34
C SER A 73 4.77 -6.11 -0.31
N ILE A 74 4.68 -7.06 0.62
CA ILE A 74 5.72 -7.33 1.63
C ILE A 74 7.05 -7.69 0.95
N ASP A 75 7.02 -8.63 0.01
CA ASP A 75 8.23 -9.05 -0.72
C ASP A 75 8.81 -7.94 -1.58
N PHE A 76 7.95 -7.13 -2.18
CA PHE A 76 8.36 -5.96 -2.96
C PHE A 76 9.08 -4.92 -2.09
N PHE A 77 8.50 -4.51 -0.97
CA PHE A 77 9.12 -3.56 -0.06
C PHE A 77 10.37 -4.13 0.63
N ASP A 78 10.39 -5.42 0.93
CA ASP A 78 11.55 -6.10 1.52
C ASP A 78 12.75 -6.09 0.55
N LYS A 79 12.53 -6.44 -0.73
CA LYS A 79 13.53 -6.34 -1.79
C LYS A 79 14.06 -4.92 -2.00
N MET A 80 13.22 -3.91 -1.81
CA MET A 80 13.64 -2.51 -1.84
C MET A 80 14.40 -2.07 -0.57
N GLY A 81 14.48 -2.89 0.47
CA GLY A 81 15.07 -2.53 1.77
C GLY A 81 14.16 -1.68 2.66
N HIS A 82 12.87 -1.60 2.33
CA HIS A 82 11.88 -0.76 2.99
C HIS A 82 10.86 -1.53 3.85
N TYR A 83 11.18 -2.75 4.24
CA TYR A 83 10.34 -3.55 5.13
C TYR A 83 11.13 -4.15 6.29
N SER A 84 10.48 -4.34 7.43
CA SER A 84 11.05 -5.01 8.60
C SER A 84 10.08 -6.08 9.08
N ARG A 85 10.42 -7.34 8.87
CA ARG A 85 9.67 -8.49 9.39
C ARG A 85 9.90 -8.61 10.89
N ILE A 86 9.04 -7.99 11.67
CA ILE A 86 9.08 -8.03 13.14
C ILE A 86 8.06 -8.99 13.72
N GLY A 87 7.18 -9.53 12.86
CA GLY A 87 6.04 -10.35 13.22
C GLY A 87 4.84 -9.56 13.71
N GLY A 88 3.69 -10.22 13.78
CA GLY A 88 2.44 -9.66 14.26
C GLY A 88 1.67 -10.60 15.15
N LEU A 89 1.08 -10.07 16.21
CA LEU A 89 0.24 -10.80 17.13
C LEU A 89 -1.19 -10.28 17.04
N GLU A 90 -2.15 -11.22 16.91
CA GLU A 90 -3.56 -10.96 17.19
C GLU A 90 -3.97 -11.82 18.37
N VAL A 91 -4.43 -11.20 19.45
CA VAL A 91 -4.75 -11.90 20.71
C VAL A 91 -6.25 -12.09 20.91
N ALA A 92 -6.62 -13.17 21.62
CA ALA A 92 -7.96 -13.36 22.16
C ALA A 92 -7.91 -13.24 23.68
N ARG A 93 -8.78 -12.41 24.27
CA ARG A 93 -8.90 -12.27 25.71
C ARG A 93 -9.50 -13.52 26.33
N VAL A 94 -9.17 -13.77 27.59
CA VAL A 94 -9.84 -14.84 28.38
C VAL A 94 -11.36 -14.63 28.38
N GLY A 95 -12.11 -15.66 28.00
CA GLY A 95 -13.56 -15.63 27.87
C GLY A 95 -14.10 -15.08 26.56
N ASP A 96 -13.25 -14.66 25.62
CA ASP A 96 -13.64 -14.25 24.25
C ASP A 96 -13.45 -15.42 23.28
N ASP A 97 -14.34 -16.40 23.39
CA ASP A 97 -14.27 -17.61 22.56
C ASP A 97 -14.58 -17.37 21.10
N ASP A 98 -15.41 -16.36 20.80
CA ASP A 98 -15.71 -15.95 19.42
C ASP A 98 -14.45 -15.41 18.74
N ARG A 99 -13.69 -14.57 19.42
CA ARG A 99 -12.41 -14.06 18.91
C ARG A 99 -11.39 -15.19 18.73
N MET A 100 -11.31 -16.11 19.70
CA MET A 100 -10.43 -17.28 19.58
C MET A 100 -10.81 -18.15 18.37
N MET A 101 -12.10 -18.38 18.14
CA MET A 101 -12.58 -19.14 16.98
C MET A 101 -12.25 -18.43 15.68
N GLU A 102 -12.40 -17.10 15.64
CA GLU A 102 -12.04 -16.26 14.51
C GLU A 102 -10.54 -16.38 14.16
N LEU A 103 -9.66 -16.29 15.16
CA LEU A 103 -8.22 -16.45 14.96
C LEU A 103 -7.89 -17.85 14.40
N LYS A 104 -8.53 -18.91 14.92
CA LYS A 104 -8.34 -20.28 14.40
C LYS A 104 -8.76 -20.39 12.93
N ARG A 105 -9.89 -19.77 12.54
CA ARG A 105 -10.35 -19.74 11.13
C ARG A 105 -9.36 -18.99 10.24
N LYS A 106 -8.88 -17.83 10.71
CA LYS A 106 -7.89 -17.02 9.98
C LYS A 106 -6.59 -17.78 9.76
N VAL A 107 -6.10 -18.45 10.79
CA VAL A 107 -4.91 -19.33 10.70
C VAL A 107 -5.14 -20.50 9.72
N ALA A 108 -6.31 -21.15 9.76
CA ALA A 108 -6.63 -22.25 8.85
C ALA A 108 -6.67 -21.75 7.39
N SER A 109 -7.31 -20.60 7.12
CA SER A 109 -7.34 -19.97 5.81
C SER A 109 -5.94 -19.56 5.34
N GLY A 110 -5.17 -18.87 6.18
CA GLY A 110 -3.82 -18.43 5.87
C GLY A 110 -2.91 -19.60 5.48
N LYS A 111 -2.93 -20.69 6.25
CA LYS A 111 -2.18 -21.93 5.91
C LYS A 111 -2.60 -22.52 4.58
N ALA A 112 -3.90 -22.54 4.28
CA ALA A 112 -4.41 -23.01 2.99
C ALA A 112 -3.97 -22.13 1.82
N PHE A 113 -3.67 -20.85 2.09
CA PHE A 113 -3.21 -19.86 1.10
C PHE A 113 -1.68 -19.69 1.08
N GLY A 114 -0.96 -20.48 1.90
CA GLY A 114 0.51 -20.52 1.88
C GLY A 114 1.22 -19.54 2.80
N THR A 115 0.50 -18.92 3.78
CA THR A 115 1.14 -18.07 4.79
C THR A 115 1.74 -18.87 5.95
N ASN A 116 2.75 -18.33 6.64
CA ASN A 116 3.46 -18.99 7.74
C ASN A 116 2.78 -18.84 9.12
N VAL A 117 1.55 -18.36 9.12
CA VAL A 117 0.78 -18.07 10.33
C VAL A 117 0.52 -19.32 11.20
N LYS A 118 0.50 -19.12 12.52
CA LYS A 118 0.19 -20.20 13.48
C LYS A 118 -0.56 -19.70 14.72
N MET A 119 -1.30 -20.59 15.34
CA MET A 119 -1.80 -20.38 16.71
C MET A 119 -0.66 -20.61 17.69
N ILE A 120 -0.59 -19.77 18.71
CA ILE A 120 0.36 -19.87 19.84
C ILE A 120 -0.36 -19.69 21.17
N SER A 121 0.23 -20.19 22.24
CA SER A 121 -0.26 -20.03 23.61
C SER A 121 -0.06 -18.61 24.13
N ALA A 122 -0.71 -18.27 25.25
CA ALA A 122 -0.49 -17.00 25.95
C ALA A 122 0.96 -16.81 26.38
N ALA A 123 1.60 -17.86 26.91
CA ALA A 123 3.00 -17.83 27.30
C ALA A 123 3.96 -17.55 26.13
N GLU A 124 3.73 -18.21 24.97
CA GLU A 124 4.51 -17.96 23.76
C GLU A 124 4.30 -16.52 23.25
N ALA A 125 3.07 -16.00 23.31
CA ALA A 125 2.78 -14.62 22.93
C ALA A 125 3.48 -13.60 23.85
N LYS A 126 3.48 -13.86 25.17
CA LYS A 126 4.23 -13.08 26.19
C LYS A 126 5.73 -13.09 25.91
N ALA A 127 6.28 -14.25 25.53
CA ALA A 127 7.71 -14.35 25.20
C ALA A 127 8.08 -13.50 23.96
N LEU A 128 7.19 -13.39 22.96
CA LEU A 128 7.37 -12.55 21.78
C LEU A 128 7.15 -11.07 22.06
N PHE A 129 6.20 -10.75 22.93
CA PHE A 129 5.88 -9.37 23.31
C PHE A 129 5.75 -9.24 24.84
N PRO A 130 6.83 -8.96 25.58
CA PRO A 130 6.88 -8.98 27.04
C PRO A 130 5.94 -8.02 27.77
N LEU A 131 5.35 -7.04 27.07
CA LEU A 131 4.38 -6.10 27.65
C LEU A 131 2.95 -6.69 27.73
N LEU A 132 2.70 -7.88 27.15
CA LEU A 132 1.42 -8.55 27.29
C LEU A 132 1.22 -9.05 28.73
N GLU A 133 -0.02 -8.93 29.23
CA GLU A 133 -0.45 -9.58 30.46
C GLU A 133 -0.98 -11.00 30.11
N GLU A 134 -0.18 -12.02 30.44
CA GLU A 134 -0.44 -13.42 30.06
C GLU A 134 -1.78 -13.92 30.56
N ASP A 135 -2.14 -13.59 31.80
CA ASP A 135 -3.39 -14.03 32.44
C ASP A 135 -4.65 -13.41 31.82
N MET A 136 -4.50 -12.38 31.00
CA MET A 136 -5.62 -11.71 30.33
C MET A 136 -5.94 -12.30 28.96
N ILE A 137 -5.10 -13.15 28.40
CA ILE A 137 -5.27 -13.71 27.07
C ILE A 137 -5.33 -15.24 27.13
N GLN A 138 -6.16 -15.85 26.27
CA GLN A 138 -6.26 -17.31 26.16
C GLN A 138 -5.39 -17.89 25.03
N GLY A 139 -4.84 -17.05 24.18
CA GLY A 139 -3.96 -17.41 23.08
C GLY A 139 -3.89 -16.33 22.03
N ALA A 140 -3.09 -16.57 21.00
CA ALA A 140 -2.85 -15.62 19.93
C ALA A 140 -2.65 -16.30 18.56
N MET A 141 -2.90 -15.56 17.51
CA MET A 141 -2.37 -15.81 16.17
C MET A 141 -1.01 -15.11 16.06
N TRP A 142 -0.01 -15.82 15.60
CA TRP A 142 1.31 -15.29 15.26
C TRP A 142 1.53 -15.34 13.76
N ASP A 143 1.79 -14.17 13.15
CA ASP A 143 2.17 -14.03 11.76
C ASP A 143 3.63 -13.54 11.68
N PRO A 144 4.61 -14.44 11.42
CA PRO A 144 6.03 -14.09 11.42
C PRO A 144 6.43 -13.18 10.25
N ASP A 145 5.64 -13.17 9.17
CA ASP A 145 5.90 -12.34 7.98
C ASP A 145 5.30 -10.94 8.08
N ALA A 146 4.45 -10.70 9.09
CA ALA A 146 3.94 -9.37 9.39
C ALA A 146 5.08 -8.42 9.81
N GLY A 147 4.91 -7.13 9.56
CA GLY A 147 5.94 -6.17 9.90
C GLY A 147 5.62 -4.74 9.54
N LEU A 148 6.64 -3.92 9.53
CA LEU A 148 6.54 -2.46 9.31
C LEU A 148 7.21 -2.03 8.02
N VAL A 149 6.52 -1.19 7.26
CA VAL A 149 7.13 -0.40 6.17
C VAL A 149 8.03 0.67 6.78
N LYS A 150 9.27 0.78 6.28
CA LYS A 150 10.30 1.70 6.80
C LYS A 150 10.79 2.69 5.74
N PRO A 151 11.12 3.92 6.11
CA PRO A 151 10.91 4.55 7.44
C PRO A 151 9.43 4.82 7.73
N ARG A 152 8.60 5.03 6.70
CA ARG A 152 7.14 5.21 6.73
C ARG A 152 6.55 4.97 5.35
N SER A 153 5.29 4.54 5.27
CA SER A 153 4.57 4.32 4.00
C SER A 153 4.56 5.57 3.12
N GLN A 154 4.38 6.75 3.72
CA GLN A 154 4.44 8.04 3.00
C GLN A 154 5.80 8.25 2.32
N THR A 155 6.90 7.99 3.02
CA THR A 155 8.25 8.14 2.45
C THR A 155 8.47 7.16 1.31
N VAL A 156 8.01 5.91 1.47
CA VAL A 156 8.12 4.88 0.44
C VAL A 156 7.30 5.26 -0.80
N ALA A 157 6.10 5.83 -0.64
CA ALA A 157 5.33 6.38 -1.76
C ALA A 157 6.14 7.42 -2.56
N GLY A 158 6.83 8.33 -1.86
CA GLY A 158 7.73 9.30 -2.52
C GLY A 158 8.88 8.63 -3.27
N ILE A 159 9.51 7.62 -2.68
CA ILE A 159 10.60 6.86 -3.32
C ILE A 159 10.13 6.17 -4.60
N LEU A 160 8.93 5.61 -4.62
CA LEU A 160 8.36 4.98 -5.81
C LEU A 160 8.19 5.99 -6.95
N VAL A 161 7.68 7.19 -6.65
CA VAL A 161 7.56 8.27 -7.62
C VAL A 161 8.93 8.72 -8.12
N ASP A 162 9.88 8.96 -7.21
CA ASP A 162 11.24 9.38 -7.56
C ASP A 162 11.92 8.37 -8.48
N ASN A 163 11.77 7.08 -8.19
CA ASN A 163 12.32 6.01 -9.03
C ASN A 163 11.72 6.04 -10.43
N ALA A 164 10.40 6.19 -10.55
CA ALA A 164 9.73 6.30 -11.85
C ALA A 164 10.17 7.54 -12.63
N VAL A 165 10.23 8.71 -11.98
CA VAL A 165 10.62 9.98 -12.62
C VAL A 165 12.08 9.96 -13.08
N LYS A 166 13.00 9.33 -12.33
CA LYS A 166 14.42 9.19 -12.70
C LYS A 166 14.64 8.45 -14.01
N THR A 167 13.72 7.61 -14.46
CA THR A 167 13.82 6.91 -15.75
C THR A 167 13.62 7.86 -16.94
N GLY A 168 13.03 9.03 -16.72
CA GLY A 168 12.59 9.95 -17.77
C GLY A 168 11.25 9.58 -18.44
N GLN A 169 10.62 8.47 -18.04
CA GLN A 169 9.35 7.97 -18.60
C GLN A 169 8.12 8.55 -17.90
N ALA A 170 8.31 9.18 -16.75
CA ALA A 170 7.24 9.73 -15.93
C ALA A 170 7.55 11.14 -15.42
N GLN A 171 6.50 11.91 -15.17
CA GLN A 171 6.56 13.25 -14.57
C GLN A 171 5.63 13.32 -13.35
N SER A 172 6.06 14.04 -12.32
CA SER A 172 5.30 14.29 -11.10
C SER A 172 4.97 15.76 -10.93
N TRP A 173 3.69 16.07 -10.72
CA TRP A 173 3.18 17.44 -10.56
C TRP A 173 2.38 17.58 -9.29
N ALA A 174 3.02 18.03 -8.23
CA ALA A 174 2.40 18.41 -6.97
C ALA A 174 1.56 19.69 -7.10
N ASN A 175 0.67 19.95 -6.14
CA ASN A 175 -0.21 21.13 -6.09
C ASN A 175 -0.99 21.34 -7.41
N THR A 176 -1.49 20.24 -7.95
CA THR A 176 -2.24 20.19 -9.21
C THR A 176 -3.55 19.43 -9.01
N ASN A 177 -4.65 20.17 -8.92
CA ASN A 177 -5.98 19.56 -8.77
C ASN A 177 -6.49 19.06 -10.12
N ALA A 178 -7.02 17.84 -10.16
CA ALA A 178 -7.96 17.44 -11.20
C ALA A 178 -9.31 18.14 -10.93
N ILE A 179 -9.79 18.90 -11.90
CA ILE A 179 -11.03 19.68 -11.80
C ILE A 179 -12.17 18.96 -12.51
N GLY A 180 -11.86 18.31 -13.64
CA GLY A 180 -12.83 17.61 -14.45
C GLY A 180 -12.20 16.59 -15.38
N LEU A 181 -13.04 15.73 -15.95
CA LEU A 181 -12.66 14.78 -16.98
C LEU A 181 -13.33 15.17 -18.29
N ASP A 182 -12.56 15.29 -19.37
CA ASP A 182 -13.09 15.47 -20.73
C ASP A 182 -13.50 14.10 -21.29
N ILE A 183 -14.79 13.94 -21.56
CA ILE A 183 -15.37 12.68 -22.06
C ILE A 183 -15.99 12.92 -23.42
N LYS A 184 -15.53 12.20 -24.44
CA LYS A 184 -16.06 12.21 -25.79
C LYS A 184 -16.46 10.81 -26.23
N ASP A 185 -17.68 10.66 -26.70
CA ASP A 185 -18.20 9.38 -27.16
C ASP A 185 -18.05 8.22 -26.13
N GLY A 186 -18.24 8.54 -24.83
CA GLY A 186 -18.14 7.60 -23.74
C GLY A 186 -16.71 7.20 -23.35
N ARG A 187 -15.69 7.89 -23.86
CA ARG A 187 -14.27 7.69 -23.53
C ARG A 187 -13.68 8.94 -22.91
N ILE A 188 -12.85 8.77 -21.89
CA ILE A 188 -12.05 9.87 -21.34
C ILE A 188 -10.96 10.18 -22.36
N VAL A 189 -10.79 11.47 -22.70
CA VAL A 189 -9.81 11.96 -23.65
C VAL A 189 -8.84 12.99 -23.03
N GLY A 190 -9.06 13.33 -21.76
CA GLY A 190 -8.19 14.25 -21.05
C GLY A 190 -8.69 14.62 -19.66
N VAL A 191 -7.89 15.41 -18.98
CA VAL A 191 -8.14 15.90 -17.62
C VAL A 191 -7.98 17.41 -17.56
N ASP A 192 -9.00 18.10 -17.09
CA ASP A 192 -8.91 19.51 -16.71
C ASP A 192 -8.25 19.62 -15.34
N THR A 193 -7.22 20.44 -15.23
CA THR A 193 -6.49 20.63 -13.97
C THR A 193 -6.42 22.12 -13.59
N SER A 194 -6.07 22.38 -12.34
CA SER A 194 -5.81 23.76 -11.87
C SER A 194 -4.63 24.46 -12.58
N ARG A 195 -3.84 23.73 -13.38
CA ARG A 195 -2.67 24.25 -14.11
C ARG A 195 -2.82 24.22 -15.62
N GLY A 196 -3.91 23.69 -16.13
CA GLY A 196 -4.18 23.54 -17.56
C GLY A 196 -4.75 22.17 -17.91
N TYR A 197 -5.08 21.99 -19.15
CA TYR A 197 -5.62 20.73 -19.70
C TYR A 197 -4.49 19.79 -20.09
N ILE A 198 -4.68 18.49 -19.82
CA ILE A 198 -3.80 17.41 -20.27
C ILE A 198 -4.64 16.44 -21.12
N ALA A 199 -4.37 16.36 -22.42
CA ALA A 199 -4.92 15.31 -23.25
C ALA A 199 -4.35 13.95 -22.83
N ALA A 200 -5.17 12.91 -22.69
CA ALA A 200 -4.73 11.62 -22.18
C ALA A 200 -5.42 10.45 -22.90
N GLU A 201 -4.64 9.41 -23.21
CA GLU A 201 -5.20 8.16 -23.74
C GLU A 201 -5.80 7.30 -22.61
N HIS A 202 -5.21 7.39 -21.41
CA HIS A 202 -5.64 6.68 -20.21
C HIS A 202 -5.65 7.60 -19.00
N VAL A 203 -6.65 7.46 -18.13
CA VAL A 203 -6.73 8.16 -16.85
C VAL A 203 -7.03 7.14 -15.74
N ILE A 204 -6.23 7.20 -14.68
CA ILE A 204 -6.29 6.30 -13.51
C ILE A 204 -6.50 7.13 -12.25
#